data_c0f9132be2e71122c82f4658318c6608
#
_entry.id   c0f9132be2e71122c82f4658318c6608
#
_cell.length_a   1.000
_cell.length_b   1.000
_cell.length_c   1.000
_cell.angle_alpha   90.00
_cell.angle_beta   90.00
_cell.angle_gamma   90.00
#
_symmetry.space_group_name_H-M   'P 1'
#
loop_
_entity.id
_entity.type
_entity.pdbx_description
1 polymer ?
#
loop_
_entity_poly.entity_id
_entity_poly.type
_entity_poly.pdbx_seq_one_letter_code
_entity_poly.pdbx_strand_id
1 'polypeptide(L)'
;GDVYKRQISCPLSLIPREIENLDVTIERDIIKALKWCDAVNVLRVQKERMEKSYFPNDREYSMLFGLDTTKINNIKKDILILHPGPINRGVEITSEIVESNNSIILDQVENGVAIRMAIIYLLASKMNYSISEQ
;
A
#
# COMPACT_ATOMS: atom_id res chain seq x y z
N GLY A 1 21.46 -7.35 8.95
CA GLY A 1 20.69 -6.12 9.17
C GLY A 1 19.67 -5.96 8.08
N ASP A 2 18.50 -5.51 8.42
CA ASP A 2 17.40 -5.32 7.47
C ASP A 2 17.82 -4.26 6.44
N VAL A 3 17.87 -4.65 5.18
CA VAL A 3 18.33 -3.79 4.08
C VAL A 3 17.26 -2.76 3.73
N TYR A 4 16.00 -3.00 4.12
CA TYR A 4 14.86 -2.17 3.76
C TYR A 4 14.42 -1.29 4.94
N LYS A 5 14.43 0.03 4.71
CA LYS A 5 13.83 1.00 5.63
C LYS A 5 12.36 1.20 5.26
N ARG A 6 11.48 1.20 6.26
CA ARG A 6 10.03 1.33 6.05
C ARG A 6 9.50 2.57 6.72
N GLN A 7 8.62 3.29 6.01
CA GLN A 7 7.87 4.42 6.52
C GLN A 7 6.36 4.20 6.35
N ILE A 8 5.58 4.76 7.26
CA ILE A 8 4.12 4.83 7.17
C ILE A 8 3.73 6.30 7.14
N SER A 9 2.87 6.67 6.17
CA SER A 9 2.28 7.99 6.07
C SER A 9 0.75 7.86 5.98
N CYS A 10 0.06 8.27 7.03
CA CYS A 10 -1.40 8.23 7.11
C CYS A 10 -1.91 9.16 8.22
N PRO A 11 -3.23 9.43 8.30
CA PRO A 11 -3.84 10.11 9.43
C PRO A 11 -3.53 9.41 10.76
N LEU A 12 -3.32 10.19 11.82
CA LEU A 12 -2.98 9.64 13.15
C LEU A 12 -4.03 8.65 13.67
N SER A 13 -5.30 8.89 13.34
CA SER A 13 -6.41 8.02 13.71
C SER A 13 -6.33 6.60 13.11
N LEU A 14 -5.53 6.42 12.07
CA LEU A 14 -5.32 5.13 11.39
C LEU A 14 -4.03 4.42 11.82
N ILE A 15 -3.21 5.05 12.66
CA ILE A 15 -1.99 4.43 13.16
C ILE A 15 -2.36 3.44 14.27
N PRO A 16 -1.98 2.15 14.15
CA PRO A 16 -2.19 1.17 15.21
C PRO A 16 -1.47 1.56 16.51
N ARG A 17 -2.06 1.26 17.66
CA ARG A 17 -1.48 1.60 18.98
C ARG A 17 -0.11 0.98 19.22
N GLU A 18 0.16 -0.18 18.64
CA GLU A 18 1.39 -0.94 18.84
C GLU A 18 2.38 -0.81 17.68
N ILE A 19 2.25 0.26 16.89
CA ILE A 19 3.10 0.50 15.71
C ILE A 19 4.59 0.60 16.08
N GLU A 20 4.89 1.05 17.28
CA GLU A 20 6.26 1.15 17.82
C GLU A 20 6.96 -0.21 17.97
N ASN A 21 6.21 -1.32 18.02
CA ASN A 21 6.76 -2.68 18.04
C ASN A 21 7.24 -3.14 16.66
N LEU A 22 6.92 -2.38 15.62
CA LEU A 22 7.38 -2.63 14.25
C LEU A 22 8.55 -1.69 13.94
N ASP A 23 9.52 -2.21 13.19
CA ASP A 23 10.65 -1.39 12.71
C ASP A 23 10.20 -0.51 11.54
N VAL A 24 9.43 0.54 11.85
CA VAL A 24 8.88 1.51 10.90
C VAL A 24 8.97 2.93 11.45
N THR A 25 9.20 3.90 10.57
CA THR A 25 9.17 5.32 10.89
C THR A 25 7.81 5.90 10.48
N ILE A 26 7.24 6.78 11.30
CA ILE A 26 6.00 7.50 10.97
C ILE A 26 6.37 8.86 10.41
N GLU A 27 5.99 9.13 9.15
CA GLU A 27 6.10 10.44 8.53
C GLU A 27 4.69 10.99 8.23
N ARG A 28 4.37 12.14 8.79
CA ARG A 28 3.05 12.76 8.66
C ARG A 28 2.88 13.61 7.40
N ASP A 29 3.99 14.07 6.87
CA ASP A 29 4.05 14.87 5.65
C ASP A 29 4.26 13.93 4.45
N ILE A 30 3.22 13.75 3.65
CA ILE A 30 3.26 12.89 2.47
C ILE A 30 4.37 13.30 1.49
N ILE A 31 4.64 14.59 1.34
CA ILE A 31 5.69 15.08 0.43
C ILE A 31 7.07 14.68 0.94
N LYS A 32 7.31 14.73 2.25
CA LYS A 32 8.57 14.26 2.85
C LYS A 32 8.72 12.76 2.70
N ALA A 33 7.64 12.00 2.95
CA ALA A 33 7.63 10.55 2.75
C ALA A 33 7.96 10.18 1.30
N LEU A 34 7.32 10.82 0.32
CA LEU A 34 7.57 10.59 -1.10
C LEU A 34 8.98 10.98 -1.55
N LYS A 35 9.55 12.07 -1.02
CA LYS A 35 10.94 12.45 -1.30
C LYS A 35 11.95 11.44 -0.76
N TRP A 36 11.62 10.79 0.32
CA TRP A 36 12.48 9.83 0.98
C TRP A 36 12.43 8.44 0.32
N CYS A 37 11.25 7.95 -0.07
CA CYS A 37 11.05 6.57 -0.52
C CYS A 37 11.52 6.34 -1.97
N ASP A 38 11.90 5.11 -2.29
CA ASP A 38 12.16 4.63 -3.65
C ASP A 38 10.93 3.93 -4.25
N ALA A 39 10.05 3.43 -3.40
CA ALA A 39 8.75 2.87 -3.77
C ALA A 39 7.67 3.25 -2.75
N VAL A 40 6.48 3.55 -3.23
CA VAL A 40 5.30 3.79 -2.41
C VAL A 40 4.24 2.73 -2.69
N ASN A 41 3.78 2.05 -1.64
CA ASN A 41 2.65 1.15 -1.72
C ASN A 41 1.42 1.86 -1.15
N VAL A 42 0.58 2.37 -2.03
CA VAL A 42 -0.66 3.05 -1.66
C VAL A 42 -1.68 1.98 -1.23
N LEU A 43 -2.35 2.21 -0.10
CA LEU A 43 -3.33 1.26 0.42
C LEU A 43 -4.74 1.81 0.28
N ARG A 44 -5.69 0.91 0.00
CA ARG A 44 -7.10 1.24 -0.09
C ARG A 44 -7.65 1.76 1.24
N VAL A 45 -8.35 2.86 1.18
CA VAL A 45 -9.15 3.37 2.29
C VAL A 45 -10.41 2.52 2.44
N GLN A 46 -10.47 1.69 3.47
CA GLN A 46 -11.59 0.75 3.71
C GLN A 46 -12.67 1.41 4.59
N LYS A 47 -13.46 2.30 4.00
CA LYS A 47 -14.51 3.06 4.71
C LYS A 47 -15.55 2.17 5.37
N GLU A 48 -15.85 1.03 4.75
CA GLU A 48 -16.78 0.03 5.23
C GLU A 48 -16.40 -0.58 6.58
N ARG A 49 -15.14 -0.46 6.97
CA ARG A 49 -14.60 -0.99 8.24
C ARG A 49 -14.33 0.07 9.28
N MET A 50 -14.57 1.35 8.96
CA MET A 50 -14.26 2.45 9.85
C MET A 50 -15.53 3.04 10.46
N GLU A 51 -15.51 3.27 11.78
CA GLU A 51 -16.52 4.08 12.43
C GLU A 51 -16.43 5.52 11.92
N LYS A 52 -17.57 6.12 11.60
CA LYS A 52 -17.68 7.45 10.96
C LYS A 52 -16.96 8.60 11.67
N SER A 53 -16.56 8.44 12.93
CA SER A 53 -16.01 9.51 13.77
C SER A 53 -14.49 9.67 13.71
N TYR A 54 -13.76 8.71 13.12
CA TYR A 54 -12.29 8.68 13.18
C TYR A 54 -11.59 8.94 11.86
N PHE A 55 -12.35 9.11 10.78
CA PHE A 55 -11.78 9.24 9.45
C PHE A 55 -12.09 10.61 8.84
N PRO A 56 -11.09 11.32 8.28
CA PRO A 56 -11.35 12.51 7.50
C PRO A 56 -12.25 12.17 6.31
N ASN A 57 -13.05 13.13 5.83
CA ASN A 57 -13.83 12.91 4.63
C ASN A 57 -12.90 12.66 3.42
N ASP A 58 -13.44 12.08 2.34
CA ASP A 58 -12.65 11.70 1.16
C ASP A 58 -11.83 12.84 0.57
N ARG A 59 -12.41 14.04 0.55
CA ARG A 59 -11.77 15.23 0.01
C ARG A 59 -10.57 15.63 0.87
N GLU A 60 -10.72 15.60 2.18
CA GLU A 60 -9.65 15.92 3.12
C GLU A 60 -8.54 14.87 3.08
N TYR A 61 -8.92 13.58 3.04
CA TYR A 61 -7.95 12.50 2.88
C TYR A 61 -7.18 12.63 1.58
N SER A 62 -7.86 12.80 0.45
CA SER A 62 -7.24 12.95 -0.86
C SER A 62 -6.29 14.14 -0.91
N MET A 63 -6.70 15.26 -0.31
CA MET A 63 -5.87 16.47 -0.27
C MET A 63 -4.59 16.27 0.55
N LEU A 64 -4.68 15.61 1.72
CA LEU A 64 -3.56 15.46 2.64
C LEU A 64 -2.68 14.24 2.31
N PHE A 65 -3.28 13.09 1.98
CA PHE A 65 -2.59 11.81 1.84
C PHE A 65 -2.77 11.14 0.47
N GLY A 66 -3.76 11.54 -0.32
CA GLY A 66 -3.97 10.99 -1.66
C GLY A 66 -2.80 11.31 -2.58
N LEU A 67 -2.47 10.35 -3.45
CA LEU A 67 -1.39 10.49 -4.43
C LEU A 67 -1.93 11.07 -5.73
N ASP A 68 -1.43 12.23 -6.13
CA ASP A 68 -1.79 12.97 -7.33
C ASP A 68 -0.57 13.47 -8.10
N THR A 69 -0.79 13.94 -9.33
CA THR A 69 0.28 14.45 -10.21
C THR A 69 1.02 15.64 -9.61
N THR A 70 0.33 16.50 -8.85
CA THR A 70 0.95 17.66 -8.23
C THR A 70 2.00 17.23 -7.19
N LYS A 71 1.65 16.24 -6.34
CA LYS A 71 2.55 15.71 -5.32
C LYS A 71 3.75 14.98 -5.96
N ILE A 72 3.49 14.16 -6.99
CA ILE A 72 4.57 13.44 -7.69
C ILE A 72 5.52 14.41 -8.40
N ASN A 73 5.01 15.43 -9.08
CA ASN A 73 5.85 16.42 -9.75
C ASN A 73 6.72 17.23 -8.76
N ASN A 74 6.25 17.42 -7.53
CA ASN A 74 6.99 18.13 -6.49
C ASN A 74 8.21 17.39 -5.96
N ILE A 75 8.27 16.08 -6.10
CA ILE A 75 9.40 15.30 -5.55
C ILE A 75 10.61 15.27 -6.46
N LYS A 76 10.47 15.56 -7.76
CA LYS A 76 11.56 15.58 -8.76
C LYS A 76 12.44 14.32 -8.75
N LYS A 77 11.83 13.16 -8.44
CA LYS A 77 12.46 11.85 -8.32
C LYS A 77 11.51 10.80 -8.88
N ASP A 78 12.05 9.84 -9.59
CA ASP A 78 11.28 8.66 -10.01
C ASP A 78 11.12 7.71 -8.82
N ILE A 79 9.86 7.37 -8.51
CA ILE A 79 9.52 6.39 -7.49
C ILE A 79 8.59 5.34 -8.11
N LEU A 80 8.69 4.11 -7.67
CA LEU A 80 7.75 3.06 -8.06
C LEU A 80 6.44 3.21 -7.28
N ILE A 81 5.32 3.07 -7.99
CA ILE A 81 3.99 3.21 -7.42
C ILE A 81 3.28 1.87 -7.47
N LEU A 82 2.88 1.38 -6.29
CA LEU A 82 2.21 0.12 -6.06
C LEU A 82 0.86 0.34 -5.39
N HIS A 83 -0.07 -0.59 -5.60
CA HIS A 83 -1.35 -0.67 -4.90
C HIS A 83 -1.89 -2.11 -5.01
N PRO A 84 -2.27 -2.77 -3.92
CA PRO A 84 -2.70 -4.18 -3.97
C PRO A 84 -4.07 -4.38 -4.63
N GLY A 85 -4.80 -3.30 -4.94
CA GLY A 85 -6.18 -3.34 -5.43
C GLY A 85 -7.20 -3.79 -4.35
N PRO A 86 -8.49 -3.53 -4.56
CA PRO A 86 -9.06 -2.58 -5.51
C PRO A 86 -8.78 -1.11 -5.15
N ILE A 87 -8.86 -0.21 -6.12
CA ILE A 87 -8.52 1.22 -5.98
C ILE A 87 -9.78 2.07 -5.82
N ASN A 88 -9.77 3.02 -4.87
CA ASN A 88 -10.75 4.12 -4.81
C ASN A 88 -10.15 5.33 -5.54
N ARG A 89 -10.41 5.41 -6.86
CA ARG A 89 -9.89 6.51 -7.70
C ARG A 89 -10.37 7.86 -7.18
N GLY A 90 -9.44 8.81 -7.06
CA GLY A 90 -9.71 10.16 -6.54
C GLY A 90 -9.74 10.26 -5.01
N VAL A 91 -9.54 9.16 -4.29
CA VAL A 91 -9.39 9.15 -2.82
C VAL A 91 -7.93 8.95 -2.44
N GLU A 92 -7.42 7.72 -2.48
CA GLU A 92 -6.03 7.44 -2.14
C GLU A 92 -5.06 7.63 -3.31
N ILE A 93 -5.56 7.56 -4.55
CA ILE A 93 -4.76 7.74 -5.77
C ILE A 93 -5.61 8.24 -6.93
N THR A 94 -5.08 9.13 -7.77
CA THR A 94 -5.78 9.61 -8.96
C THR A 94 -5.58 8.68 -10.16
N SER A 95 -6.48 8.77 -11.16
CA SER A 95 -6.41 7.93 -12.37
C SER A 95 -5.13 8.17 -13.16
N GLU A 96 -4.69 9.42 -13.26
CA GLU A 96 -3.48 9.81 -13.99
C GLU A 96 -2.24 9.13 -13.40
N ILE A 97 -2.18 8.98 -12.08
CA ILE A 97 -1.07 8.30 -11.41
C ILE A 97 -1.15 6.79 -11.62
N VAL A 98 -2.34 6.20 -11.57
CA VAL A 98 -2.52 4.76 -11.84
C VAL A 98 -2.04 4.40 -13.25
N GLU A 99 -2.21 5.29 -14.21
CA GLU A 99 -1.86 5.11 -15.63
C GLU A 99 -0.46 5.64 -15.98
N SER A 100 0.29 6.12 -14.99
CA SER A 100 1.65 6.65 -15.20
C SER A 100 2.68 5.53 -15.46
N ASN A 101 3.79 5.90 -16.11
CA ASN A 101 4.88 4.95 -16.40
C ASN A 101 5.56 4.37 -15.15
N ASN A 102 5.45 5.05 -14.01
CA ASN A 102 6.03 4.60 -12.75
C ASN A 102 5.09 3.68 -11.95
N SER A 103 3.86 3.48 -12.44
CA SER A 103 2.87 2.61 -11.83
C SER A 103 3.10 1.16 -12.25
N ILE A 104 3.38 0.30 -11.28
CA ILE A 104 3.49 -1.15 -11.46
C ILE A 104 2.35 -1.89 -10.76
N ILE A 105 1.19 -1.23 -10.66
CA ILE A 105 0.02 -1.74 -9.93
C ILE A 105 -0.52 -3.02 -10.57
N LEU A 106 -0.59 -3.08 -11.90
CA LEU A 106 -1.08 -4.27 -12.62
C LEU A 106 -0.11 -5.45 -12.45
N ASP A 107 1.18 -5.20 -12.58
CA ASP A 107 2.22 -6.23 -12.35
C ASP A 107 2.14 -6.78 -10.92
N GLN A 108 1.94 -5.91 -9.94
CA GLN A 108 1.76 -6.32 -8.53
C GLN A 108 0.53 -7.24 -8.37
N VAL A 109 -0.59 -6.91 -9.00
CA VAL A 109 -1.82 -7.71 -8.92
C VAL A 109 -1.60 -9.08 -9.56
N GLU A 110 -1.01 -9.13 -10.74
CA GLU A 110 -0.70 -10.37 -11.46
C GLU A 110 0.25 -11.26 -10.66
N ASN A 111 1.37 -10.71 -10.19
CA ASN A 111 2.31 -11.42 -9.34
C ASN A 111 1.65 -11.91 -8.03
N GLY A 112 0.75 -11.11 -7.46
CA GLY A 112 0.00 -11.49 -6.27
C GLY A 112 -0.92 -12.69 -6.50
N VAL A 113 -1.49 -12.86 -7.69
CA VAL A 113 -2.28 -14.05 -8.06
C VAL A 113 -1.35 -15.25 -8.17
N ALA A 114 -0.24 -15.14 -8.92
CA ALA A 114 0.71 -16.23 -9.12
C ALA A 114 1.29 -16.74 -7.79
N ILE A 115 1.68 -15.86 -6.88
CA ILE A 115 2.21 -16.23 -5.56
C ILE A 115 1.15 -16.95 -4.73
N ARG A 116 -0.09 -16.46 -4.70
CA ARG A 116 -1.17 -17.13 -3.96
C ARG A 116 -1.47 -18.52 -4.52
N MET A 117 -1.47 -18.70 -5.84
CA MET A 117 -1.62 -20.00 -6.47
C MET A 117 -0.48 -20.95 -6.07
N ALA A 118 0.76 -20.50 -6.09
CA ALA A 118 1.92 -21.29 -5.68
C ALA A 118 1.82 -21.71 -4.20
N ILE A 119 1.44 -20.82 -3.30
CA ILE A 119 1.26 -21.14 -1.87
C ILE A 119 0.17 -22.19 -1.68
N ILE A 120 -0.98 -22.02 -2.32
CA ILE A 120 -2.09 -22.99 -2.22
C ILE A 120 -1.65 -24.37 -2.76
N TYR A 121 -0.96 -24.40 -3.89
CA TYR A 121 -0.44 -25.64 -4.46
C TYR A 121 0.53 -26.36 -3.51
N LEU A 122 1.49 -25.64 -2.93
CA LEU A 122 2.46 -26.20 -2.00
C LEU A 122 1.82 -26.73 -0.72
N LEU A 123 0.83 -26.01 -0.17
CA LEU A 123 0.10 -26.46 1.03
C LEU A 123 -0.78 -27.68 0.74
N ALA A 124 -1.49 -27.70 -0.38
CA ALA A 124 -2.31 -28.84 -0.79
C ALA A 124 -1.47 -30.09 -1.08
N SER A 125 -0.31 -29.94 -1.71
CA SER A 125 0.61 -31.04 -1.98
C SER A 125 1.12 -31.67 -0.68
N LYS A 126 1.44 -30.88 0.34
CA LYS A 126 1.84 -31.39 1.67
C LYS A 126 0.72 -32.15 2.38
N MET A 127 -0.53 -31.71 2.26
CA MET A 127 -1.68 -32.41 2.85
C MET A 127 -1.88 -33.79 2.23
N ASN A 128 -1.73 -33.94 0.91
CA ASN A 128 -1.84 -35.23 0.23
C ASN A 128 -0.72 -36.22 0.66
N TYR A 129 0.48 -35.73 0.94
CA TYR A 129 1.58 -36.56 1.44
C TYR A 129 1.28 -37.16 2.83
N SER A 130 0.68 -36.37 3.71
CA SER A 130 0.31 -36.81 5.07
C SER A 130 -0.84 -37.83 5.11
N ILE A 131 -1.68 -37.86 4.08
CA ILE A 131 -2.81 -38.83 3.96
C ILE A 131 -2.31 -40.18 3.40
N SER A 132 -1.25 -40.19 2.59
CA SER A 132 -0.71 -41.42 2.00
C SER A 132 0.20 -42.23 2.95
N GLU A 133 0.54 -41.70 4.11
CA GLU A 133 1.36 -42.36 5.15
C GLU A 133 0.53 -42.94 6.32
N GLN A 134 -0.81 -42.90 6.26
CA GLN A 134 -1.72 -43.56 7.18
C GLN A 134 -2.41 -44.78 6.53
#